data_4eccafd15730db0a24233a6796db961a
#
_entry.id   4eccafd15730db0a24233a6796db961a
#
_cell.length_a   1.000
_cell.length_b   1.000
_cell.length_c   1.000
_cell.angle_alpha   90.00
_cell.angle_beta   90.00
_cell.angle_gamma   90.00
#
_symmetry.space_group_name_H-M   'P 1'
#
loop_
_entity.id
_entity.type
_entity.pdbx_description
1 polymer ?
#
loop_
_entity_poly.entity_id
_entity_poly.type
_entity_poly.pdbx_seq_one_letter_code
_entity_poly.pdbx_strand_id
1 'polypeptide(L)'
;MAEIVMLPIDHLIPHPDNPRKDLGDLTELADSIRSKGVLQNLTVIPHPTLNNGYYFILIGHRRHAAAELAGLKELPCTVVEMSYEDQIATMLVENMQRSDLTVWEEGKGLQMMMNLGKSVREVSEMTGFSETKIRSREKLARLDEKKVKKALSRGATLFDFAELEAFDDPVEKAKLLDALGTSDFKNLLSKFKSEKRNRELLAEWEGQISRWAVKIDESIWGTPYVKMLLGGKEILGRYYRNYGTWNQGKNAVIEKPEDADKVQYYFKVS
;
A
#
# COMPACT_ATOMS: atom_id res chain seq x y z
N MET A 1 -24.20 1.10 -30.23
CA MET A 1 -24.80 0.72 -28.92
C MET A 1 -24.74 -0.79 -28.85
N ALA A 2 -24.30 -1.36 -27.74
CA ALA A 2 -24.28 -2.80 -27.58
C ALA A 2 -25.72 -3.32 -27.56
N GLU A 3 -26.01 -4.31 -28.40
CA GLU A 3 -27.34 -4.93 -28.54
C GLU A 3 -27.60 -5.85 -27.35
N ILE A 4 -28.82 -5.78 -26.80
CA ILE A 4 -29.26 -6.70 -25.75
C ILE A 4 -29.87 -7.92 -26.43
N VAL A 5 -29.33 -9.10 -26.14
CA VAL A 5 -29.79 -10.40 -26.65
C VAL A 5 -30.30 -11.27 -25.51
N MET A 6 -31.36 -12.05 -25.76
CA MET A 6 -31.84 -13.06 -24.81
C MET A 6 -30.99 -14.33 -25.03
N LEU A 7 -30.33 -14.78 -23.97
CA LEU A 7 -29.51 -15.98 -24.00
C LEU A 7 -30.05 -17.05 -23.03
N PRO A 8 -30.00 -18.33 -23.42
CA PRO A 8 -30.41 -19.44 -22.55
C PRO A 8 -29.56 -19.44 -21.28
N ILE A 9 -30.19 -19.62 -20.12
CA ILE A 9 -29.50 -19.54 -18.82
C ILE A 9 -28.43 -20.62 -18.63
N ASP A 10 -28.64 -21.79 -19.19
CA ASP A 10 -27.73 -22.93 -19.20
C ASP A 10 -26.51 -22.74 -20.13
N HIS A 11 -26.54 -21.72 -20.99
CA HIS A 11 -25.39 -21.30 -21.80
C HIS A 11 -24.52 -20.25 -21.12
N LEU A 12 -24.92 -19.74 -19.95
CA LEU A 12 -24.23 -18.72 -19.18
C LEU A 12 -23.38 -19.36 -18.07
N ILE A 13 -22.08 -19.27 -18.20
CA ILE A 13 -21.13 -19.92 -17.28
C ILE A 13 -20.45 -18.84 -16.43
N PRO A 14 -20.41 -18.98 -15.09
CA PRO A 14 -19.64 -18.05 -14.26
C PRO A 14 -18.17 -18.03 -14.68
N HIS A 15 -17.57 -16.83 -14.79
CA HIS A 15 -16.16 -16.70 -15.14
C HIS A 15 -15.28 -17.39 -14.07
N PRO A 16 -14.29 -18.23 -14.45
CA PRO A 16 -13.49 -19.02 -13.50
C PRO A 16 -12.69 -18.11 -12.53
N ASP A 17 -12.22 -16.97 -13.02
CA ASP A 17 -11.44 -16.00 -12.25
C ASP A 17 -12.27 -14.89 -11.63
N ASN A 18 -13.59 -15.10 -11.47
CA ASN A 18 -14.42 -14.13 -10.76
C ASN A 18 -13.89 -13.93 -9.34
N PRO A 19 -13.52 -12.70 -8.94
CA PRO A 19 -13.01 -12.40 -7.61
C PRO A 19 -14.06 -12.65 -6.50
N ARG A 20 -15.35 -12.59 -6.85
CA ARG A 20 -16.43 -12.86 -5.92
C ARG A 20 -16.76 -14.34 -5.89
N LYS A 21 -16.37 -15.04 -4.81
CA LYS A 21 -16.66 -16.46 -4.61
C LYS A 21 -17.95 -16.71 -3.83
N ASP A 22 -18.33 -15.80 -2.94
CA ASP A 22 -19.57 -15.86 -2.15
C ASP A 22 -20.60 -14.89 -2.73
N LEU A 23 -21.75 -15.43 -3.14
CA LEU A 23 -22.85 -14.67 -3.68
C LEU A 23 -23.84 -14.21 -2.59
N GLY A 24 -23.70 -14.70 -1.34
CA GLY A 24 -24.58 -14.42 -0.22
C GLY A 24 -26.01 -14.91 -0.42
N ASP A 25 -26.95 -14.44 0.40
CA ASP A 25 -28.37 -14.79 0.25
C ASP A 25 -28.94 -14.19 -1.05
N LEU A 26 -29.64 -15.02 -1.80
CA LEU A 26 -30.24 -14.69 -3.09
C LEU A 26 -31.78 -14.71 -3.03
N THR A 27 -32.40 -15.02 -1.89
CA THR A 27 -33.84 -15.24 -1.76
C THR A 27 -34.66 -14.02 -2.19
N GLU A 28 -34.36 -12.85 -1.62
CA GLU A 28 -35.08 -11.61 -1.97
C GLU A 28 -34.88 -11.23 -3.45
N LEU A 29 -33.64 -11.43 -3.96
CA LEU A 29 -33.31 -11.14 -5.35
C LEU A 29 -34.06 -12.10 -6.30
N ALA A 30 -34.15 -13.38 -5.98
CA ALA A 30 -34.88 -14.37 -6.76
C ALA A 30 -36.38 -14.07 -6.77
N ASP A 31 -36.96 -13.67 -5.65
CA ASP A 31 -38.38 -13.27 -5.57
C ASP A 31 -38.66 -12.01 -6.40
N SER A 32 -37.76 -11.03 -6.34
CA SER A 32 -37.85 -9.84 -7.18
C SER A 32 -37.77 -10.18 -8.67
N ILE A 33 -36.84 -11.05 -9.07
CA ILE A 33 -36.68 -11.49 -10.46
C ILE A 33 -37.89 -12.30 -10.93
N ARG A 34 -38.46 -13.15 -10.08
CA ARG A 34 -39.66 -13.91 -10.40
C ARG A 34 -40.88 -13.00 -10.68
N SER A 35 -40.98 -11.87 -9.94
CA SER A 35 -42.11 -10.95 -10.06
C SER A 35 -41.92 -9.91 -11.16
N LYS A 36 -40.72 -9.42 -11.43
CA LYS A 36 -40.47 -8.27 -12.31
C LYS A 36 -39.55 -8.58 -13.49
N GLY A 37 -39.00 -9.80 -13.56
CA GLY A 37 -37.94 -10.15 -14.50
C GLY A 37 -36.57 -9.53 -14.11
N VAL A 38 -35.60 -9.72 -14.97
CA VAL A 38 -34.24 -9.16 -14.82
C VAL A 38 -34.23 -7.74 -15.42
N LEU A 39 -34.26 -6.74 -14.56
CA LEU A 39 -34.31 -5.32 -14.95
C LEU A 39 -32.98 -4.78 -15.49
N GLN A 40 -31.87 -5.36 -15.07
CA GLN A 40 -30.55 -4.99 -15.52
C GLN A 40 -29.89 -6.18 -16.21
N ASN A 41 -29.57 -6.06 -17.48
CA ASN A 41 -28.92 -7.10 -18.28
C ASN A 41 -27.57 -7.53 -17.70
N LEU A 42 -27.18 -8.75 -18.00
CA LEU A 42 -25.84 -9.26 -17.70
C LEU A 42 -24.85 -8.79 -18.76
N THR A 43 -23.57 -8.69 -18.42
CA THR A 43 -22.50 -8.50 -19.40
C THR A 43 -21.75 -9.82 -19.52
N VAL A 44 -21.65 -10.31 -20.75
CA VAL A 44 -21.09 -11.62 -21.06
C VAL A 44 -20.10 -11.53 -22.22
N ILE A 45 -19.17 -12.49 -22.29
CA ILE A 45 -18.24 -12.67 -23.41
C ILE A 45 -18.42 -14.05 -24.02
N PRO A 46 -18.16 -14.26 -25.32
CA PRO A 46 -18.15 -15.58 -25.91
C PRO A 46 -17.14 -16.49 -25.18
N HIS A 47 -17.53 -17.74 -24.95
CA HIS A 47 -16.65 -18.72 -24.31
C HIS A 47 -15.49 -19.07 -25.28
N PRO A 48 -14.21 -19.04 -24.84
CA PRO A 48 -13.06 -19.13 -25.73
C PRO A 48 -12.92 -20.49 -26.44
N THR A 49 -13.46 -21.56 -25.86
CA THR A 49 -13.28 -22.94 -26.38
C THR A 49 -14.59 -23.67 -26.70
N LEU A 50 -15.71 -23.23 -26.11
CA LEU A 50 -17.02 -23.84 -26.39
C LEU A 50 -17.72 -23.05 -27.51
N ASN A 51 -17.60 -23.56 -28.74
CA ASN A 51 -18.06 -22.88 -29.97
C ASN A 51 -19.58 -22.84 -30.19
N ASN A 52 -20.41 -23.28 -29.26
CA ASN A 52 -21.87 -23.43 -29.46
C ASN A 52 -22.73 -22.46 -28.66
N GLY A 53 -22.38 -21.19 -28.68
CA GLY A 53 -23.25 -20.16 -28.05
C GLY A 53 -23.17 -20.15 -26.53
N TYR A 54 -22.07 -20.63 -25.94
CA TYR A 54 -21.78 -20.48 -24.51
C TYR A 54 -21.05 -19.19 -24.25
N TYR A 55 -21.27 -18.61 -23.07
CA TYR A 55 -20.71 -17.33 -22.67
C TYR A 55 -20.20 -17.35 -21.23
N PHE A 56 -19.10 -16.68 -20.97
CA PHE A 56 -18.70 -16.34 -19.60
C PHE A 56 -19.41 -15.08 -19.12
N ILE A 57 -19.87 -15.10 -17.87
CA ILE A 57 -20.48 -13.95 -17.21
C ILE A 57 -19.36 -13.08 -16.64
N LEU A 58 -19.28 -11.80 -17.05
CA LEU A 58 -18.38 -10.81 -16.45
C LEU A 58 -19.08 -10.02 -15.34
N ILE A 59 -20.29 -9.56 -15.60
CA ILE A 59 -21.09 -8.75 -14.67
C ILE A 59 -22.46 -9.39 -14.51
N GLY A 60 -22.91 -9.54 -13.24
CA GLY A 60 -24.24 -10.02 -12.93
C GLY A 60 -24.34 -11.44 -12.41
N HIS A 61 -23.26 -12.00 -11.85
CA HIS A 61 -23.22 -13.35 -11.27
C HIS A 61 -24.35 -13.62 -10.26
N ARG A 62 -24.68 -12.65 -9.36
CA ARG A 62 -25.79 -12.78 -8.43
C ARG A 62 -27.13 -12.84 -9.15
N ARG A 63 -27.32 -12.03 -10.20
CA ARG A 63 -28.55 -12.01 -11.02
C ARG A 63 -28.74 -13.31 -11.76
N HIS A 64 -27.68 -13.88 -12.31
CA HIS A 64 -27.70 -15.20 -12.92
C HIS A 64 -28.15 -16.27 -11.93
N ALA A 65 -27.47 -16.40 -10.79
CA ALA A 65 -27.82 -17.41 -9.78
C ALA A 65 -29.23 -17.21 -9.20
N ALA A 66 -29.66 -15.97 -8.99
CA ALA A 66 -31.00 -15.68 -8.52
C ALA A 66 -32.09 -15.99 -9.60
N ALA A 67 -31.76 -15.79 -10.87
CA ALA A 67 -32.66 -16.13 -11.98
C ALA A 67 -32.81 -17.65 -12.16
N GLU A 68 -31.73 -18.44 -11.92
CA GLU A 68 -31.81 -19.89 -11.85
C GLU A 68 -32.79 -20.34 -10.74
N LEU A 69 -32.67 -19.77 -9.54
CA LEU A 69 -33.59 -20.01 -8.41
C LEU A 69 -35.04 -19.54 -8.69
N ALA A 70 -35.17 -18.51 -9.49
CA ALA A 70 -36.49 -18.02 -9.94
C ALA A 70 -37.10 -18.88 -11.05
N GLY A 71 -36.34 -19.79 -11.68
CA GLY A 71 -36.79 -20.69 -12.74
C GLY A 71 -36.84 -20.07 -14.13
N LEU A 72 -36.15 -18.96 -14.38
CA LEU A 72 -36.07 -18.35 -15.71
C LEU A 72 -35.27 -19.25 -16.67
N LYS A 73 -35.63 -19.20 -17.96
CA LYS A 73 -34.99 -19.98 -19.00
C LYS A 73 -34.00 -19.17 -19.83
N GLU A 74 -34.22 -17.88 -19.92
CA GLU A 74 -33.40 -16.96 -20.70
C GLU A 74 -33.14 -15.67 -19.90
N LEU A 75 -32.03 -15.04 -20.16
CA LEU A 75 -31.66 -13.78 -19.51
C LEU A 75 -31.23 -12.72 -20.54
N PRO A 76 -31.57 -11.45 -20.30
CA PRO A 76 -31.12 -10.34 -21.12
C PRO A 76 -29.60 -10.13 -20.89
N CYS A 77 -28.81 -10.22 -21.96
CA CYS A 77 -27.37 -10.12 -21.94
C CYS A 77 -26.86 -9.08 -22.95
N THR A 78 -25.80 -8.38 -22.59
CA THR A 78 -24.98 -7.60 -23.51
C THR A 78 -23.72 -8.43 -23.79
N VAL A 79 -23.52 -8.82 -25.04
CA VAL A 79 -22.31 -9.51 -25.46
C VAL A 79 -21.23 -8.49 -25.79
N VAL A 80 -20.06 -8.67 -25.19
CA VAL A 80 -18.89 -7.81 -25.43
C VAL A 80 -17.67 -8.66 -25.79
N GLU A 81 -16.71 -8.06 -26.47
CA GLU A 81 -15.41 -8.65 -26.75
C GLU A 81 -14.34 -7.82 -26.06
N MET A 82 -13.45 -8.44 -25.31
CA MET A 82 -12.35 -7.75 -24.63
C MET A 82 -11.21 -8.72 -24.32
N SER A 83 -10.00 -8.17 -24.12
CA SER A 83 -8.84 -8.96 -23.72
C SER A 83 -9.07 -9.61 -22.36
N TYR A 84 -8.32 -10.68 -22.05
CA TYR A 84 -8.41 -11.35 -20.76
C TYR A 84 -8.12 -10.38 -19.59
N GLU A 85 -7.13 -9.51 -19.74
CA GLU A 85 -6.76 -8.49 -18.75
C GLU A 85 -7.93 -7.52 -18.50
N ASP A 86 -8.63 -7.11 -19.55
CA ASP A 86 -9.80 -6.24 -19.44
C ASP A 86 -11.00 -6.94 -18.81
N GLN A 87 -11.18 -8.25 -19.06
CA GLN A 87 -12.20 -9.06 -18.39
C GLN A 87 -12.00 -9.06 -16.87
N ILE A 88 -10.77 -9.39 -16.44
CA ILE A 88 -10.44 -9.41 -15.00
C ILE A 88 -10.58 -8.01 -14.39
N ALA A 89 -10.06 -6.97 -15.07
CA ALA A 89 -10.19 -5.60 -14.61
C ALA A 89 -11.66 -5.17 -14.46
N THR A 90 -12.52 -5.52 -15.41
CA THR A 90 -13.97 -5.23 -15.37
C THR A 90 -14.65 -5.91 -14.18
N MET A 91 -14.36 -7.17 -13.91
CA MET A 91 -14.90 -7.89 -12.77
C MET A 91 -14.39 -7.32 -11.43
N LEU A 92 -13.13 -6.86 -11.37
CA LEU A 92 -12.58 -6.20 -10.20
C LEU A 92 -13.26 -4.85 -9.94
N VAL A 93 -13.53 -4.05 -10.98
CA VAL A 93 -14.25 -2.78 -10.86
C VAL A 93 -15.68 -3.00 -10.34
N GLU A 94 -16.41 -3.98 -10.90
CA GLU A 94 -17.74 -4.33 -10.41
C GLU A 94 -17.71 -4.73 -8.95
N ASN A 95 -16.76 -5.58 -8.57
CA ASN A 95 -16.60 -6.02 -7.18
C ASN A 95 -16.25 -4.85 -6.24
N MET A 96 -15.45 -3.87 -6.69
CA MET A 96 -15.08 -2.70 -5.88
C MET A 96 -16.23 -1.68 -5.67
N GLN A 97 -17.30 -1.76 -6.44
CA GLN A 97 -18.49 -0.93 -6.23
C GLN A 97 -19.38 -1.41 -5.08
N ARG A 98 -19.01 -2.51 -4.45
CA ARG A 98 -19.72 -3.03 -3.28
C ARG A 98 -19.50 -2.15 -2.06
N SER A 99 -20.55 -1.98 -1.26
CA SER A 99 -20.51 -1.19 -0.02
C SER A 99 -19.89 -1.90 1.18
N ASP A 100 -19.71 -3.22 1.10
CA ASP A 100 -19.25 -4.09 2.18
C ASP A 100 -17.75 -4.45 2.12
N LEU A 101 -17.02 -3.92 1.12
CA LEU A 101 -15.57 -4.15 1.02
C LEU A 101 -14.81 -3.42 2.11
N THR A 102 -13.89 -4.15 2.72
CA THR A 102 -12.91 -3.53 3.60
C THR A 102 -11.87 -2.75 2.80
N VAL A 103 -11.24 -1.79 3.46
CA VAL A 103 -10.15 -0.97 2.90
C VAL A 103 -8.99 -1.83 2.36
N TRP A 104 -8.73 -2.96 3.00
CA TRP A 104 -7.69 -3.90 2.58
C TRP A 104 -8.09 -4.66 1.32
N GLU A 105 -9.35 -5.11 1.21
CA GLU A 105 -9.90 -5.78 0.03
C GLU A 105 -9.94 -4.83 -1.18
N GLU A 106 -10.34 -3.56 -0.98
CA GLU A 106 -10.20 -2.53 -2.02
C GLU A 106 -8.74 -2.45 -2.51
N GLY A 107 -7.78 -2.39 -1.58
CA GLY A 107 -6.35 -2.33 -1.90
C GLY A 107 -5.86 -3.54 -2.69
N LYS A 108 -6.32 -4.74 -2.34
CA LYS A 108 -5.99 -5.97 -3.07
C LYS A 108 -6.54 -5.98 -4.50
N GLY A 109 -7.77 -5.53 -4.69
CA GLY A 109 -8.36 -5.40 -6.02
C GLY A 109 -7.57 -4.41 -6.89
N LEU A 110 -7.21 -3.25 -6.33
CA LEU A 110 -6.40 -2.24 -7.02
C LEU A 110 -4.99 -2.77 -7.36
N GLN A 111 -4.33 -3.47 -6.43
CA GLN A 111 -3.04 -4.10 -6.67
C GLN A 111 -3.12 -5.13 -7.81
N MET A 112 -4.20 -5.91 -7.85
CA MET A 112 -4.41 -6.91 -8.91
C MET A 112 -4.58 -6.24 -10.28
N MET A 113 -5.32 -5.13 -10.38
CA MET A 113 -5.44 -4.36 -11.63
C MET A 113 -4.08 -3.85 -12.12
N MET A 114 -3.23 -3.33 -11.22
CA MET A 114 -1.88 -2.89 -11.57
C MET A 114 -0.97 -4.03 -11.98
N ASN A 115 -1.10 -5.21 -11.35
CA ASN A 115 -0.37 -6.42 -11.76
C ASN A 115 -0.77 -6.93 -13.17
N LEU A 116 -2.00 -6.60 -13.61
CA LEU A 116 -2.45 -6.82 -15.00
C LEU A 116 -1.92 -5.77 -15.99
N GLY A 117 -1.00 -4.91 -15.55
CA GLY A 117 -0.35 -3.89 -16.38
C GLY A 117 -1.10 -2.57 -16.47
N LYS A 118 -2.22 -2.39 -15.75
CA LYS A 118 -2.94 -1.10 -15.73
C LYS A 118 -2.15 -0.06 -14.93
N SER A 119 -1.98 1.12 -15.50
CA SER A 119 -1.41 2.27 -14.81
C SER A 119 -2.37 2.81 -13.74
N VAL A 120 -1.84 3.54 -12.76
CA VAL A 120 -2.66 4.20 -11.73
C VAL A 120 -3.72 5.12 -12.33
N ARG A 121 -3.41 5.77 -13.45
CA ARG A 121 -4.33 6.64 -14.17
C ARG A 121 -5.49 5.84 -14.79
N GLU A 122 -5.20 4.75 -15.51
CA GLU A 122 -6.24 3.88 -16.05
C GLU A 122 -7.14 3.30 -14.97
N VAL A 123 -6.53 2.85 -13.85
CA VAL A 123 -7.29 2.36 -12.68
C VAL A 123 -8.18 3.47 -12.10
N SER A 124 -7.71 4.73 -12.06
CA SER A 124 -8.51 5.88 -11.64
C SER A 124 -9.71 6.13 -12.55
N GLU A 125 -9.49 6.09 -13.86
CA GLU A 125 -10.54 6.26 -14.88
C GLU A 125 -11.58 5.12 -14.80
N MET A 126 -11.15 3.88 -14.58
CA MET A 126 -12.02 2.70 -14.50
C MET A 126 -12.84 2.65 -13.20
N THR A 127 -12.24 3.01 -12.06
CA THR A 127 -12.87 2.87 -10.73
C THR A 127 -13.58 4.13 -10.24
N GLY A 128 -13.23 5.29 -10.80
CA GLY A 128 -13.64 6.60 -10.29
C GLY A 128 -12.92 7.02 -9.01
N PHE A 129 -11.92 6.25 -8.54
CA PHE A 129 -11.13 6.61 -7.37
C PHE A 129 -10.02 7.60 -7.73
N SER A 130 -9.71 8.55 -6.84
CA SER A 130 -8.55 9.42 -7.03
C SER A 130 -7.24 8.62 -7.00
N GLU A 131 -6.24 9.06 -7.76
CA GLU A 131 -4.91 8.42 -7.75
C GLU A 131 -4.31 8.33 -6.33
N THR A 132 -4.54 9.35 -5.50
CA THR A 132 -4.10 9.36 -4.10
C THR A 132 -4.76 8.22 -3.30
N LYS A 133 -6.08 8.01 -3.48
CA LYS A 133 -6.79 6.89 -2.84
C LYS A 133 -6.20 5.55 -3.32
N ILE A 134 -5.99 5.39 -4.62
CA ILE A 134 -5.44 4.17 -5.22
C ILE A 134 -4.07 3.84 -4.63
N ARG A 135 -3.14 4.80 -4.63
CA ARG A 135 -1.79 4.61 -4.09
C ARG A 135 -1.81 4.27 -2.59
N SER A 136 -2.66 4.94 -1.83
CA SER A 136 -2.81 4.66 -0.38
C SER A 136 -3.34 3.24 -0.12
N ARG A 137 -4.36 2.80 -0.87
CA ARG A 137 -4.95 1.46 -0.73
C ARG A 137 -4.00 0.35 -1.18
N GLU A 138 -3.30 0.56 -2.28
CA GLU A 138 -2.32 -0.38 -2.83
C GLU A 138 -1.18 -0.62 -1.83
N LYS A 139 -0.66 0.43 -1.23
CA LYS A 139 0.37 0.33 -0.19
C LYS A 139 -0.12 -0.47 1.03
N LEU A 140 -1.35 -0.22 1.47
CA LEU A 140 -1.97 -0.98 2.56
C LEU A 140 -2.05 -2.47 2.24
N ALA A 141 -2.38 -2.81 0.99
CA ALA A 141 -2.49 -4.19 0.53
C ALA A 141 -1.17 -4.97 0.47
N ARG A 142 -0.03 -4.28 0.53
CA ARG A 142 1.31 -4.90 0.63
C ARG A 142 1.65 -5.37 2.04
N LEU A 143 0.91 -4.89 3.04
CA LEU A 143 1.12 -5.27 4.44
C LEU A 143 0.46 -6.62 4.75
N ASP A 144 0.85 -7.22 5.89
CA ASP A 144 0.24 -8.46 6.36
C ASP A 144 -1.25 -8.26 6.69
N GLU A 145 -2.10 -9.07 6.07
CA GLU A 145 -3.56 -8.98 6.18
C GLU A 145 -4.06 -9.05 7.61
N LYS A 146 -3.52 -10.02 8.40
CA LYS A 146 -3.97 -10.24 9.77
C LYS A 146 -3.62 -9.05 10.66
N LYS A 147 -2.43 -8.48 10.46
CA LYS A 147 -1.98 -7.29 11.19
C LYS A 147 -2.81 -6.06 10.82
N VAL A 148 -3.09 -5.87 9.53
CA VAL A 148 -3.94 -4.76 9.05
C VAL A 148 -5.35 -4.88 9.61
N LYS A 149 -6.00 -6.04 9.50
CA LYS A 149 -7.33 -6.27 10.07
C LYS A 149 -7.37 -6.04 11.59
N LYS A 150 -6.34 -6.52 12.31
CA LYS A 150 -6.18 -6.30 13.76
C LYS A 150 -6.01 -4.82 14.10
N ALA A 151 -5.21 -4.08 13.33
CA ALA A 151 -5.03 -2.65 13.56
C ALA A 151 -6.33 -1.86 13.31
N LEU A 152 -7.03 -2.14 12.21
CA LEU A 152 -8.33 -1.53 11.88
C LEU A 152 -9.39 -1.81 12.95
N SER A 153 -9.46 -3.03 13.47
CA SER A 153 -10.40 -3.39 14.55
C SER A 153 -10.11 -2.67 15.87
N ARG A 154 -8.89 -2.16 16.05
CA ARG A 154 -8.47 -1.32 17.19
C ARG A 154 -8.68 0.18 16.95
N GLY A 155 -9.24 0.56 15.79
CA GLY A 155 -9.50 1.95 15.43
C GLY A 155 -8.35 2.67 14.73
N ALA A 156 -7.34 1.94 14.22
CA ALA A 156 -6.31 2.55 13.39
C ALA A 156 -6.92 3.18 12.13
N THR A 157 -6.44 4.36 11.78
CA THR A 157 -6.89 5.10 10.60
C THR A 157 -5.91 4.92 9.44
N LEU A 158 -6.37 5.25 8.22
CA LEU A 158 -5.48 5.26 7.06
C LEU A 158 -4.30 6.23 7.19
N PHE A 159 -4.50 7.30 7.94
CA PHE A 159 -3.42 8.25 8.25
C PHE A 159 -2.33 7.57 9.08
N ASP A 160 -2.72 6.75 10.06
CA ASP A 160 -1.76 6.01 10.89
C ASP A 160 -0.93 5.02 10.05
N PHE A 161 -1.55 4.35 9.07
CA PHE A 161 -0.83 3.49 8.13
C PHE A 161 0.11 4.29 7.21
N ALA A 162 -0.27 5.50 6.78
CA ALA A 162 0.59 6.35 5.97
C ALA A 162 1.87 6.76 6.71
N GLU A 163 1.82 6.90 8.04
CA GLU A 163 3.00 7.17 8.86
C GLU A 163 4.08 6.09 8.79
N LEU A 164 3.72 4.85 8.49
CA LEU A 164 4.67 3.74 8.30
C LEU A 164 5.57 3.95 7.08
N GLU A 165 5.12 4.71 6.10
CA GLU A 165 5.89 4.99 4.87
C GLU A 165 7.13 5.84 5.12
N ALA A 166 7.15 6.59 6.23
CA ALA A 166 8.31 7.39 6.61
C ALA A 166 9.52 6.54 7.03
N PHE A 167 9.36 5.23 7.18
CA PHE A 167 10.41 4.32 7.66
C PHE A 167 10.78 3.32 6.58
N ASP A 168 12.09 3.09 6.42
CA ASP A 168 12.64 2.12 5.46
C ASP A 168 13.04 0.80 6.16
N ASP A 169 13.37 0.87 7.46
CA ASP A 169 13.76 -0.30 8.26
C ASP A 169 12.57 -1.26 8.47
N PRO A 170 12.65 -2.51 7.99
CA PRO A 170 11.59 -3.50 8.15
C PRO A 170 11.25 -3.81 9.61
N VAL A 171 12.22 -3.72 10.51
CA VAL A 171 12.03 -4.00 11.95
C VAL A 171 11.23 -2.87 12.61
N GLU A 172 11.56 -1.61 12.29
CA GLU A 172 10.81 -0.45 12.76
C GLU A 172 9.38 -0.48 12.22
N LYS A 173 9.21 -0.75 10.92
CA LYS A 173 7.88 -0.89 10.29
C LYS A 173 7.04 -1.99 10.95
N ALA A 174 7.62 -3.14 11.21
CA ALA A 174 6.92 -4.27 11.85
C ALA A 174 6.43 -3.91 13.26
N LYS A 175 7.29 -3.26 14.07
CA LYS A 175 6.93 -2.81 15.42
C LYS A 175 5.83 -1.76 15.40
N LEU A 176 5.91 -0.78 14.51
CA LEU A 176 4.88 0.25 14.34
C LEU A 176 3.55 -0.37 13.89
N LEU A 177 3.58 -1.30 12.93
CA LEU A 177 2.38 -2.00 12.45
C LEU A 177 1.71 -2.80 13.57
N ASP A 178 2.48 -3.45 14.44
CA ASP A 178 1.96 -4.19 15.59
C ASP A 178 1.35 -3.27 16.67
N ALA A 179 1.86 -2.03 16.80
CA ALA A 179 1.38 -1.02 17.73
C ALA A 179 0.19 -0.21 17.21
N LEU A 180 -0.13 -0.28 15.90
CA LEU A 180 -1.24 0.48 15.31
C LEU A 180 -2.57 0.23 16.03
N GLY A 181 -3.30 1.32 16.27
CA GLY A 181 -4.57 1.29 17.00
C GLY A 181 -4.42 1.09 18.52
N THR A 182 -3.20 1.16 19.07
CA THR A 182 -2.95 1.11 20.51
C THR A 182 -2.49 2.48 21.04
N SER A 183 -2.56 2.67 22.37
CA SER A 183 -2.04 3.87 23.05
C SER A 183 -0.54 4.10 22.81
N ASP A 184 0.21 3.03 22.58
CA ASP A 184 1.67 3.08 22.47
C ASP A 184 2.16 3.54 21.10
N PHE A 185 1.29 3.48 20.08
CA PHE A 185 1.65 3.82 18.71
C PHE A 185 2.27 5.22 18.57
N LYS A 186 1.64 6.24 19.16
CA LYS A 186 2.12 7.63 19.06
C LYS A 186 3.48 7.82 19.71
N ASN A 187 3.72 7.17 20.85
CA ASN A 187 4.99 7.25 21.56
C ASN A 187 6.09 6.55 20.75
N LEU A 188 5.81 5.35 20.23
CA LEU A 188 6.75 4.59 19.42
C LEU A 188 7.07 5.31 18.11
N LEU A 189 6.06 5.88 17.44
CA LEU A 189 6.21 6.67 16.23
C LEU A 189 7.12 7.89 16.47
N SER A 190 6.87 8.64 17.54
CA SER A 190 7.68 9.80 17.92
C SER A 190 9.13 9.41 18.19
N LYS A 191 9.33 8.31 18.92
CA LYS A 191 10.66 7.76 19.21
C LYS A 191 11.40 7.43 17.91
N PHE A 192 10.82 6.66 17.02
CA PHE A 192 11.46 6.24 15.77
C PHE A 192 11.69 7.41 14.80
N LYS A 193 10.78 8.39 14.74
CA LYS A 193 11.00 9.63 13.98
C LYS A 193 12.21 10.40 14.50
N SER A 194 12.36 10.48 15.84
CA SER A 194 13.51 11.12 16.45
C SER A 194 14.82 10.35 16.17
N GLU A 195 14.81 9.04 16.31
CA GLU A 195 15.96 8.19 16.03
C GLU A 195 16.36 8.24 14.55
N LYS A 196 15.41 8.19 13.61
CA LYS A 196 15.67 8.35 12.17
C LYS A 196 16.35 9.70 11.88
N ARG A 197 15.77 10.77 12.39
CA ARG A 197 16.34 12.11 12.24
C ARG A 197 17.74 12.23 12.81
N ASN A 198 17.98 11.60 13.96
CA ASN A 198 19.30 11.60 14.57
C ASN A 198 20.33 10.84 13.71
N ARG A 199 19.93 9.69 13.13
CA ARG A 199 20.77 8.94 12.17
C ARG A 199 21.11 9.78 10.93
N GLU A 200 20.11 10.49 10.37
CA GLU A 200 20.29 11.35 9.19
C GLU A 200 21.26 12.51 9.49
N LEU A 201 21.10 13.18 10.63
CA LEU A 201 22.00 14.24 11.08
C LEU A 201 23.42 13.74 11.32
N LEU A 202 23.56 12.56 11.95
CA LEU A 202 24.88 11.96 12.16
C LEU A 202 25.55 11.62 10.84
N ALA A 203 24.82 11.06 9.88
CA ALA A 203 25.37 10.76 8.55
C ALA A 203 25.77 12.02 7.79
N GLU A 204 24.99 13.10 7.90
CA GLU A 204 25.34 14.39 7.31
C GLU A 204 26.62 14.95 7.92
N TRP A 205 26.73 14.96 9.25
CA TRP A 205 27.93 15.44 9.95
C TRP A 205 29.16 14.58 9.66
N GLU A 206 28.99 13.27 9.64
CA GLU A 206 30.02 12.34 9.26
C GLU A 206 30.58 12.66 7.84
N GLY A 207 29.67 12.91 6.90
CA GLY A 207 30.02 13.32 5.54
C GLY A 207 30.73 14.67 5.48
N GLN A 208 30.41 15.63 6.35
CA GLN A 208 31.09 16.91 6.44
C GLN A 208 32.49 16.77 7.05
N ILE A 209 32.64 16.04 8.16
CA ILE A 209 33.90 15.83 8.87
C ILE A 209 34.88 14.99 8.02
N SER A 210 34.39 13.98 7.30
CA SER A 210 35.24 13.11 6.46
C SER A 210 35.94 13.83 5.33
N ARG A 211 35.56 15.08 5.03
CA ARG A 211 36.29 15.91 4.02
C ARG A 211 37.66 16.37 4.48
N TRP A 212 37.90 16.40 5.78
CA TRP A 212 39.16 16.89 6.36
C TRP A 212 39.69 16.06 7.53
N ALA A 213 38.97 15.05 7.99
CA ALA A 213 39.34 14.13 9.05
C ALA A 213 39.09 12.67 8.66
N VAL A 214 39.87 11.75 9.22
CA VAL A 214 39.78 10.31 8.99
C VAL A 214 38.91 9.67 10.08
N LYS A 215 37.91 8.87 9.68
CA LYS A 215 37.10 8.07 10.60
C LYS A 215 37.95 6.92 11.17
N ILE A 216 37.84 6.72 12.48
CA ILE A 216 38.49 5.61 13.19
C ILE A 216 37.44 4.84 13.99
N ASP A 217 37.57 3.52 14.03
CA ASP A 217 36.63 2.64 14.76
C ASP A 217 37.07 2.41 16.20
N GLU A 218 38.40 2.43 16.45
CA GLU A 218 38.99 2.24 17.77
C GLU A 218 39.55 3.54 18.33
N SER A 219 39.54 3.67 19.67
CA SER A 219 40.17 4.78 20.37
C SER A 219 41.70 4.63 20.30
N ILE A 220 42.39 5.54 19.65
CA ILE A 220 43.87 5.59 19.58
C ILE A 220 44.38 6.30 20.84
N TRP A 221 44.36 5.61 21.98
CA TRP A 221 44.82 6.17 23.25
C TRP A 221 46.35 6.37 23.22
N GLY A 222 46.78 7.54 23.65
CA GLY A 222 48.22 7.85 23.80
C GLY A 222 48.89 8.52 22.59
N THR A 223 48.15 8.73 21.50
CA THR A 223 48.67 9.52 20.36
C THR A 223 48.35 11.01 20.53
N PRO A 224 49.23 11.94 20.07
CA PRO A 224 49.00 13.36 20.09
C PRO A 224 47.64 13.76 19.42
N TYR A 225 47.23 12.99 18.44
CA TYR A 225 46.00 13.21 17.64
C TYR A 225 44.71 13.06 18.44
N VAL A 226 44.66 12.13 19.40
CA VAL A 226 43.45 11.97 20.27
C VAL A 226 43.29 13.20 21.19
N LYS A 227 44.40 13.79 21.64
CA LYS A 227 44.39 15.06 22.40
C LYS A 227 43.84 16.21 21.56
N MET A 228 44.12 16.27 20.26
CA MET A 228 43.64 17.31 19.37
C MET A 228 42.18 17.15 19.03
N LEU A 229 41.67 15.94 18.84
CA LEU A 229 40.23 15.66 18.65
C LEU A 229 39.42 15.94 19.91
N LEU A 230 39.94 15.61 21.08
CA LEU A 230 39.20 15.70 22.35
C LEU A 230 39.47 16.99 23.11
N GLY A 231 40.64 17.60 22.93
CA GLY A 231 41.10 18.70 23.75
C GLY A 231 41.35 20.01 23.00
N GLY A 232 41.36 19.97 21.70
CA GLY A 232 41.78 21.12 20.93
C GLY A 232 40.73 22.22 20.80
N LYS A 233 39.51 21.89 20.65
CA LYS A 233 38.43 22.88 20.63
C LYS A 233 37.09 22.24 21.01
N GLU A 234 36.41 22.87 21.93
CA GLU A 234 35.09 22.54 22.45
C GLU A 234 34.02 22.32 21.38
N ILE A 235 34.24 22.62 20.12
CA ILE A 235 33.26 22.48 19.03
C ILE A 235 32.81 21.03 18.88
N LEU A 236 33.74 20.10 18.64
CA LEU A 236 33.38 18.68 18.58
C LEU A 236 32.91 18.13 19.93
N GLY A 237 33.56 18.55 21.04
CA GLY A 237 33.15 18.17 22.39
C GLY A 237 31.78 18.70 22.80
N ARG A 238 31.35 19.88 22.34
CA ARG A 238 29.99 20.41 22.58
C ARG A 238 28.94 19.61 21.84
N TYR A 239 29.17 19.21 20.63
CA TYR A 239 28.17 18.41 19.85
C TYR A 239 28.02 17.02 20.44
N TYR A 240 29.05 16.40 20.97
CA TYR A 240 28.97 15.07 21.59
C TYR A 240 28.48 15.09 23.06
N ARG A 241 28.74 16.15 23.82
CA ARG A 241 28.27 16.24 25.23
C ARG A 241 26.82 16.59 25.41
N ASN A 242 26.17 17.20 24.44
CA ASN A 242 24.80 17.68 24.57
C ASN A 242 23.76 16.78 23.91
N TYR A 243 23.87 15.46 24.12
CA TYR A 243 22.79 14.52 23.74
C TYR A 243 21.43 14.83 24.40
N GLY A 244 21.39 15.66 25.43
CA GLY A 244 20.17 16.11 26.11
C GLY A 244 19.57 17.44 25.63
N THR A 245 20.22 18.18 24.72
CA THR A 245 19.75 19.52 24.27
C THR A 245 19.67 19.63 22.75
N TRP A 246 19.26 18.56 22.09
CA TRP A 246 19.13 18.47 20.63
C TRP A 246 18.21 19.54 20.00
N ASN A 247 17.36 20.20 20.75
CA ASN A 247 16.51 21.27 20.24
C ASN A 247 17.25 22.55 19.84
N GLN A 248 18.51 22.73 20.25
CA GLN A 248 19.32 23.91 19.89
C GLN A 248 20.28 23.65 18.72
N GLY A 249 20.52 22.40 18.32
CA GLY A 249 21.51 22.00 17.32
C GLY A 249 21.04 21.97 15.86
N LYS A 250 19.85 22.46 15.56
CA LYS A 250 19.29 22.40 14.17
C LYS A 250 20.12 23.13 13.11
N ASN A 251 21.04 24.01 13.51
CA ASN A 251 21.85 24.84 12.62
C ASN A 251 23.34 24.79 12.97
N ALA A 252 23.81 23.71 13.60
CA ALA A 252 25.22 23.59 13.91
C ALA A 252 26.02 23.36 12.62
N VAL A 253 26.80 24.33 12.24
CA VAL A 253 27.78 24.22 11.14
C VAL A 253 29.05 23.60 11.71
N ILE A 254 29.51 22.50 11.12
CA ILE A 254 30.79 21.90 11.44
C ILE A 254 31.85 22.64 10.62
N GLU A 255 32.62 23.48 11.29
CA GLU A 255 33.67 24.25 10.65
C GLU A 255 34.97 23.43 10.56
N LYS A 256 35.59 23.45 9.36
CA LYS A 256 36.95 22.88 9.15
C LYS A 256 37.93 23.68 9.99
N PRO A 257 38.82 23.02 10.83
CA PRO A 257 39.90 23.73 11.50
C PRO A 257 40.85 24.41 10.51
N GLU A 258 41.38 25.59 10.88
CA GLU A 258 42.28 26.36 10.01
C GLU A 258 43.54 25.63 9.63
N ASP A 259 44.01 24.72 10.51
CA ASP A 259 45.18 23.91 10.35
C ASP A 259 44.93 22.50 9.80
N ALA A 260 43.71 22.19 9.36
CA ALA A 260 43.36 20.87 8.85
C ALA A 260 44.12 20.46 7.57
N ASP A 261 44.74 21.41 6.88
CA ASP A 261 45.63 21.12 5.73
C ASP A 261 47.06 20.79 6.15
N LYS A 262 47.43 21.04 7.41
CA LYS A 262 48.74 20.81 7.98
C LYS A 262 48.81 19.67 8.98
N VAL A 263 47.64 19.32 9.56
CA VAL A 263 47.49 18.33 10.63
C VAL A 263 46.41 17.35 10.27
N GLN A 264 46.69 16.05 10.39
CA GLN A 264 45.68 15.02 10.18
C GLN A 264 44.76 14.92 11.39
N TYR A 265 43.50 15.15 11.17
CA TYR A 265 42.45 14.96 12.16
C TYR A 265 41.78 13.58 12.03
N TYR A 266 41.33 13.05 13.15
CA TYR A 266 40.61 11.80 13.24
C TYR A 266 39.29 12.01 14.00
N PHE A 267 38.25 11.25 13.66
CA PHE A 267 37.01 11.29 14.40
C PHE A 267 36.44 9.90 14.62
N LYS A 268 35.66 9.77 15.67
CA LYS A 268 34.91 8.55 15.99
C LYS A 268 33.44 8.90 16.20
N VAL A 269 32.55 8.07 15.65
CA VAL A 269 31.10 8.12 15.92
C VAL A 269 30.80 7.06 16.98
N SER A 270 30.22 7.46 18.11
CA SER A 270 29.90 6.57 19.23
C SER A 270 28.42 6.51 19.48
#